data_de675f4392c11e93c0f0eddb9929cfbe
#
_entry.id   de675f4392c11e93c0f0eddb9929cfbe
#
_cell.length_a   1.000
_cell.length_b   1.000
_cell.length_c   1.000
_cell.angle_alpha   90.00
_cell.angle_beta   90.00
_cell.angle_gamma   90.00
#
_symmetry.space_group_name_H-M   'P 1'
#
loop_
_entity.id
_entity.type
_entity.pdbx_description
1 polymer ?
#
loop_
_entity_poly.entity_id
_entity_poly.type
_entity_poly.pdbx_seq_one_letter_code
_entity_poly.pdbx_strand_id
1 'polypeptide(L)'
;MVRRILLVHHSTSGGTRELVAAFRAGASTASNDVTAITRSASVATIDEVLAADALVFATPENFGYMAGTLKAFFDRVFYACMTDTTAYGGGTESRIAGRPYAVLVCAGNDGTGAMQSVDRIVTGWRLRKAHPGIIARRVGGEAGSSRGDLARTDLDAARELGQLFAEALTIGAL
;
A
#
# COMPACT_ATOMS: atom_id res chain seq x y z
N MET A 1 -7.34 -10.74 -19.69
CA MET A 1 -8.08 -10.54 -18.41
C MET A 1 -7.48 -9.30 -17.75
N VAL A 2 -8.30 -8.33 -17.36
CA VAL A 2 -7.80 -7.08 -16.76
C VAL A 2 -7.21 -7.37 -15.38
N ARG A 3 -5.94 -7.00 -15.17
CA ARG A 3 -5.24 -7.12 -13.88
C ARG A 3 -5.66 -6.02 -12.92
N ARG A 4 -5.62 -6.29 -11.64
CA ARG A 4 -6.07 -5.37 -10.60
C ARG A 4 -4.97 -5.06 -9.60
N ILE A 5 -4.68 -3.77 -9.42
CA ILE A 5 -3.86 -3.28 -8.32
C ILE A 5 -4.81 -2.67 -7.28
N LEU A 6 -4.83 -3.18 -6.07
CA LEU A 6 -5.60 -2.60 -4.97
C LEU A 6 -4.69 -1.72 -4.10
N LEU A 7 -5.02 -0.42 -4.04
CA LEU A 7 -4.37 0.54 -3.14
C LEU A 7 -5.24 0.73 -1.90
N VAL A 8 -4.82 0.17 -0.76
CA VAL A 8 -5.46 0.37 0.54
C VAL A 8 -4.74 1.48 1.29
N HIS A 9 -5.45 2.54 1.67
CA HIS A 9 -4.81 3.70 2.29
C HIS A 9 -5.59 4.32 3.43
N HIS A 10 -4.87 5.02 4.29
CA HIS A 10 -5.41 6.02 5.20
C HIS A 10 -4.69 7.35 4.97
N SER A 11 -5.41 8.46 5.08
CA SER A 11 -4.83 9.80 4.95
C SER A 11 -5.52 10.75 5.90
N THR A 12 -4.78 11.36 6.80
CA THR A 12 -5.29 12.36 7.77
C THR A 12 -5.23 13.76 7.17
N SER A 13 -4.05 14.17 6.70
CA SER A 13 -3.75 15.54 6.26
C SER A 13 -3.60 15.71 4.75
N GLY A 14 -3.88 14.67 3.97
CA GLY A 14 -3.88 14.71 2.51
C GLY A 14 -2.66 14.10 1.83
N GLY A 15 -1.45 14.16 2.42
CA GLY A 15 -0.21 13.73 1.74
C GLY A 15 -0.21 12.26 1.30
N THR A 16 -0.67 11.34 2.12
CA THR A 16 -0.82 9.93 1.70
C THR A 16 -1.76 9.80 0.51
N ARG A 17 -2.84 10.61 0.46
CA ARG A 17 -3.77 10.61 -0.67
C ARG A 17 -3.12 11.14 -1.95
N GLU A 18 -2.22 12.11 -1.84
CA GLU A 18 -1.45 12.63 -2.98
C GLU A 18 -0.51 11.55 -3.56
N LEU A 19 0.22 10.82 -2.70
CA LEU A 19 1.05 9.69 -3.13
C LEU A 19 0.22 8.60 -3.85
N VAL A 20 -0.93 8.23 -3.28
CA VAL A 20 -1.84 7.25 -3.86
C VAL A 20 -2.38 7.74 -5.22
N ALA A 21 -2.72 9.02 -5.33
CA ALA A 21 -3.18 9.61 -6.59
C ALA A 21 -2.07 9.61 -7.66
N ALA A 22 -0.84 9.93 -7.27
CA ALA A 22 0.32 9.89 -8.17
C ALA A 22 0.59 8.46 -8.67
N PHE A 23 0.64 7.47 -7.78
CA PHE A 23 0.78 6.05 -8.16
C PHE A 23 -0.33 5.63 -9.13
N ARG A 24 -1.59 5.89 -8.78
CA ARG A 24 -2.72 5.54 -9.64
C ARG A 24 -2.64 6.18 -11.01
N ALA A 25 -2.23 7.43 -11.09
CA ALA A 25 -2.05 8.13 -12.37
C ALA A 25 -0.99 7.44 -13.23
N GLY A 26 0.15 7.04 -12.65
CA GLY A 26 1.18 6.28 -13.36
C GLY A 26 0.67 4.93 -13.87
N ALA A 27 0.01 4.15 -13.00
CA ALA A 27 -0.55 2.85 -13.38
C ALA A 27 -1.59 2.98 -14.53
N SER A 28 -2.43 4.01 -14.50
CA SER A 28 -3.47 4.21 -15.52
C SER A 28 -2.93 4.68 -16.88
N THR A 29 -1.73 5.27 -16.91
CA THR A 29 -1.09 5.71 -18.17
C THR A 29 -0.26 4.61 -18.82
N ALA A 30 0.15 3.59 -18.07
CA ALA A 30 1.06 2.56 -18.54
C ALA A 30 0.38 1.41 -19.29
N SER A 31 -0.85 1.06 -18.93
CA SER A 31 -1.55 -0.07 -19.53
C SER A 31 -3.07 0.05 -19.38
N ASN A 32 -3.79 -0.25 -20.45
CA ASN A 32 -5.24 -0.40 -20.44
C ASN A 32 -5.69 -1.77 -19.88
N ASP A 33 -4.76 -2.71 -19.73
CA ASP A 33 -5.02 -4.06 -19.20
C ASP A 33 -4.88 -4.12 -17.67
N VAL A 34 -4.59 -2.99 -17.02
CA VAL A 34 -4.45 -2.88 -15.57
C VAL A 34 -5.40 -1.83 -15.02
N THR A 35 -6.13 -2.19 -13.96
CA THR A 35 -6.98 -1.24 -13.23
C THR A 35 -6.43 -1.03 -11.81
N ALA A 36 -6.09 0.21 -11.48
CA ALA A 36 -5.68 0.60 -10.13
C ALA A 36 -6.89 1.11 -9.33
N ILE A 37 -7.31 0.32 -8.35
CA ILE A 37 -8.48 0.56 -7.49
C ILE A 37 -7.99 1.13 -6.16
N THR A 38 -8.52 2.27 -5.76
CA THR A 38 -8.18 2.92 -4.49
C THR A 38 -9.30 2.71 -3.47
N ARG A 39 -8.95 2.30 -2.25
CA ARG A 39 -9.88 2.12 -1.13
C ARG A 39 -9.34 2.71 0.15
N SER A 40 -10.20 3.39 0.89
CA SER A 40 -9.88 3.73 2.27
C SER A 40 -9.78 2.46 3.11
N ALA A 41 -8.79 2.39 4.00
CA ALA A 41 -8.59 1.27 4.90
C ALA A 41 -9.79 0.98 5.82
N SER A 42 -10.63 2.01 6.08
CA SER A 42 -11.85 1.84 6.87
C SER A 42 -12.94 1.02 6.19
N VAL A 43 -12.94 0.97 4.84
CA VAL A 43 -14.00 0.32 4.05
C VAL A 43 -13.52 -0.79 3.13
N ALA A 44 -12.20 -0.91 2.92
CA ALA A 44 -11.62 -1.97 2.09
C ALA A 44 -12.03 -3.35 2.61
N THR A 45 -12.42 -4.24 1.70
CA THR A 45 -12.97 -5.56 2.02
C THR A 45 -12.02 -6.69 1.73
N ILE A 46 -12.27 -7.86 2.33
CA ILE A 46 -11.52 -9.08 2.03
C ILE A 46 -11.68 -9.51 0.57
N ASP A 47 -12.87 -9.37 -0.01
CA ASP A 47 -13.13 -9.76 -1.39
C ASP A 47 -12.30 -8.93 -2.37
N GLU A 48 -12.13 -7.63 -2.10
CA GLU A 48 -11.25 -6.76 -2.88
C GLU A 48 -9.79 -7.19 -2.78
N VAL A 49 -9.33 -7.57 -1.58
CA VAL A 49 -7.97 -8.10 -1.36
C VAL A 49 -7.76 -9.40 -2.14
N LEU A 50 -8.73 -10.31 -2.08
CA LEU A 50 -8.64 -11.59 -2.77
C LEU A 50 -8.72 -11.46 -4.30
N ALA A 51 -9.39 -10.44 -4.80
CA ALA A 51 -9.53 -10.18 -6.23
C ALA A 51 -8.35 -9.40 -6.83
N ALA A 52 -7.43 -8.88 -6.02
CA ALA A 52 -6.29 -8.09 -6.50
C ALA A 52 -5.14 -8.97 -6.94
N ASP A 53 -4.50 -8.64 -8.06
CA ASP A 53 -3.25 -9.28 -8.52
C ASP A 53 -2.02 -8.69 -7.82
N ALA A 54 -2.10 -7.42 -7.40
CA ALA A 54 -1.07 -6.72 -6.64
C ALA A 54 -1.69 -5.82 -5.58
N LEU A 55 -0.93 -5.53 -4.52
CA LEU A 55 -1.38 -4.76 -3.38
C LEU A 55 -0.44 -3.58 -3.12
N VAL A 56 -1.00 -2.41 -2.82
CA VAL A 56 -0.25 -1.24 -2.36
C VAL A 56 -0.86 -0.75 -1.06
N PHE A 57 -0.04 -0.61 -0.03
CA PHE A 57 -0.47 -0.09 1.26
C PHE A 57 0.09 1.31 1.45
N ALA A 58 -0.78 2.27 1.76
CA ALA A 58 -0.35 3.64 1.94
C ALA A 58 -0.84 4.21 3.27
N THR A 59 0.09 4.82 4.03
CA THR A 59 -0.16 5.29 5.39
C THR A 59 0.59 6.58 5.70
N PRO A 60 0.03 7.49 6.50
CA PRO A 60 0.86 8.46 7.19
C PRO A 60 1.67 7.76 8.28
N GLU A 61 2.81 8.34 8.64
CA GLU A 61 3.51 7.98 9.86
C GLU A 61 2.81 8.64 11.05
N ASN A 62 2.34 7.83 11.98
CA ASN A 62 1.78 8.27 13.25
C ASN A 62 2.60 7.67 14.40
N PHE A 63 3.31 8.53 15.15
CA PHE A 63 4.15 8.10 16.29
C PHE A 63 5.18 7.01 15.91
N GLY A 64 5.80 7.13 14.75
CA GLY A 64 6.77 6.15 14.25
C GLY A 64 6.16 4.83 13.77
N TYR A 65 4.83 4.76 13.58
CA TYR A 65 4.08 3.57 13.20
C TYR A 65 3.08 3.88 12.08
N MET A 66 2.48 2.84 11.48
CA MET A 66 1.37 3.04 10.55
C MET A 66 0.16 3.65 11.25
N ALA A 67 -0.71 4.30 10.50
CA ALA A 67 -1.98 4.80 11.04
C ALA A 67 -2.84 3.66 11.62
N GLY A 68 -3.49 3.91 12.76
CA GLY A 68 -4.36 2.95 13.42
C GLY A 68 -5.50 2.43 12.52
N THR A 69 -6.01 3.26 11.61
CA THR A 69 -7.03 2.85 10.64
C THR A 69 -6.50 1.79 9.65
N LEU A 70 -5.24 1.88 9.22
CA LEU A 70 -4.63 0.84 8.39
C LEU A 70 -4.36 -0.43 9.20
N LYS A 71 -3.92 -0.28 10.45
CA LYS A 71 -3.76 -1.44 11.35
C LYS A 71 -5.10 -2.15 11.58
N ALA A 72 -6.18 -1.41 11.82
CA ALA A 72 -7.53 -1.97 11.99
C ALA A 72 -8.02 -2.70 10.72
N PHE A 73 -7.66 -2.23 9.52
CA PHE A 73 -7.91 -2.98 8.29
C PHE A 73 -7.22 -4.33 8.32
N PHE A 74 -5.93 -4.39 8.65
CA PHE A 74 -5.21 -5.65 8.75
C PHE A 74 -5.85 -6.59 9.78
N ASP A 75 -6.19 -6.09 10.97
CA ASP A 75 -6.83 -6.91 12.02
C ASP A 75 -8.16 -7.52 11.54
N ARG A 76 -8.92 -6.77 10.75
CA ARG A 76 -10.21 -7.20 10.24
C ARG A 76 -10.11 -8.27 9.15
N VAL A 77 -9.10 -8.20 8.28
CA VAL A 77 -9.05 -9.06 7.08
C VAL A 77 -7.94 -10.11 7.13
N PHE A 78 -7.01 -10.04 8.07
CA PHE A 78 -5.80 -10.87 8.09
C PHE A 78 -6.12 -12.36 8.03
N TYR A 79 -6.93 -12.83 8.96
CA TYR A 79 -7.25 -14.26 9.06
C TYR A 79 -8.13 -14.76 7.90
N ALA A 80 -8.96 -13.91 7.34
CA ALA A 80 -9.78 -14.27 6.18
C ALA A 80 -8.95 -14.47 4.89
N CYS A 81 -7.72 -13.96 4.85
CA CYS A 81 -6.76 -14.27 3.79
C CYS A 81 -6.07 -15.63 3.95
N MET A 82 -6.24 -16.30 5.08
CA MET A 82 -5.61 -17.62 5.34
C MET A 82 -6.54 -18.76 4.93
N THR A 83 -5.98 -19.89 4.50
CA THR A 83 -6.75 -21.05 3.99
C THR A 83 -7.36 -21.92 5.06
N ASP A 84 -6.73 -22.00 6.24
CA ASP A 84 -7.19 -22.80 7.36
C ASP A 84 -7.10 -21.97 8.65
N THR A 85 -8.25 -21.66 9.20
CA THR A 85 -8.36 -20.98 10.48
C THR A 85 -8.83 -21.99 11.52
N THR A 86 -7.91 -22.76 12.07
CA THR A 86 -8.21 -23.40 13.36
C THR A 86 -8.47 -22.31 14.41
N ALA A 87 -9.34 -22.54 15.35
CA ALA A 87 -9.84 -21.55 16.33
C ALA A 87 -8.72 -20.82 17.14
N TYR A 88 -7.47 -21.18 16.95
CA TYR A 88 -6.30 -20.61 17.62
C TYR A 88 -5.18 -20.13 16.66
N GLY A 89 -5.53 -19.69 15.45
CA GLY A 89 -4.65 -18.83 14.67
C GLY A 89 -3.57 -19.49 13.85
N GLY A 90 -3.78 -20.69 13.40
CA GLY A 90 -2.79 -21.42 12.62
C GLY A 90 -3.16 -21.65 11.15
N GLY A 91 -3.55 -20.63 10.43
CA GLY A 91 -3.62 -20.75 8.97
C GLY A 91 -2.21 -21.01 8.42
N THR A 92 -2.00 -22.14 7.78
CA THR A 92 -0.67 -22.55 7.29
C THR A 92 -0.35 -21.92 5.94
N GLU A 93 -1.34 -21.47 5.18
CA GLU A 93 -1.17 -20.90 3.85
C GLU A 93 -2.00 -19.66 3.64
N SER A 94 -1.47 -18.72 2.88
CA SER A 94 -2.17 -17.50 2.50
C SER A 94 -2.76 -17.65 1.09
N ARG A 95 -4.02 -17.28 0.94
CA ARG A 95 -4.76 -17.26 -0.34
C ARG A 95 -4.19 -16.25 -1.34
N ILE A 96 -3.35 -15.34 -0.84
CA ILE A 96 -2.71 -14.27 -1.63
C ILE A 96 -1.18 -14.37 -1.62
N ALA A 97 -0.64 -15.53 -1.21
CA ALA A 97 0.80 -15.75 -1.17
C ALA A 97 1.46 -15.47 -2.52
N GLY A 98 2.66 -14.89 -2.48
CA GLY A 98 3.45 -14.56 -3.66
C GLY A 98 2.99 -13.31 -4.42
N ARG A 99 1.81 -12.74 -4.12
CA ARG A 99 1.37 -11.52 -4.79
C ARG A 99 2.32 -10.36 -4.48
N PRO A 100 2.65 -9.54 -5.49
CA PRO A 100 3.55 -8.41 -5.31
C PRO A 100 2.89 -7.32 -4.47
N TYR A 101 3.71 -6.66 -3.64
CA TYR A 101 3.25 -5.47 -2.92
C TYR A 101 4.30 -4.36 -2.88
N ALA A 102 3.83 -3.15 -2.60
CA ALA A 102 4.64 -1.98 -2.24
C ALA A 102 3.99 -1.20 -1.10
N VAL A 103 4.78 -0.37 -0.43
CA VAL A 103 4.33 0.51 0.65
C VAL A 103 4.67 1.96 0.32
N LEU A 104 3.71 2.86 0.55
CA LEU A 104 3.88 4.31 0.43
C LEU A 104 3.65 4.94 1.82
N VAL A 105 4.63 5.69 2.29
CA VAL A 105 4.54 6.36 3.59
C VAL A 105 4.64 7.87 3.41
N CYS A 106 3.68 8.61 3.95
CA CYS A 106 3.79 10.05 4.11
C CYS A 106 4.30 10.33 5.54
N ALA A 107 5.58 10.61 5.67
CA ALA A 107 6.24 10.73 6.97
C ALA A 107 6.27 12.17 7.49
N GLY A 108 6.05 12.31 8.78
CA GLY A 108 6.36 13.55 9.52
C GLY A 108 7.77 13.54 10.07
N ASN A 109 8.37 12.36 10.22
CA ASN A 109 9.72 12.16 10.71
C ASN A 109 10.52 11.29 9.70
N ASP A 110 11.01 10.11 10.06
CA ASP A 110 11.77 9.26 9.15
C ASP A 110 10.92 8.24 8.36
N GLY A 111 9.75 7.89 8.86
CA GLY A 111 8.81 6.98 8.22
C GLY A 111 9.18 5.51 8.25
N THR A 112 10.37 5.17 8.73
CA THR A 112 10.91 3.80 8.70
C THR A 112 10.06 2.84 9.54
N GLY A 113 9.66 3.25 10.74
CA GLY A 113 8.82 2.42 11.60
C GLY A 113 7.43 2.17 11.01
N ALA A 114 6.85 3.16 10.32
CA ALA A 114 5.59 2.97 9.61
C ALA A 114 5.73 1.97 8.46
N MET A 115 6.80 2.06 7.68
CA MET A 115 7.11 1.11 6.60
C MET A 115 7.27 -0.31 7.14
N GLN A 116 8.13 -0.49 8.14
CA GLN A 116 8.43 -1.78 8.74
C GLN A 116 7.20 -2.43 9.41
N SER A 117 6.31 -1.62 9.98
CA SER A 117 5.10 -2.14 10.61
C SER A 117 4.13 -2.76 9.60
N VAL A 118 4.03 -2.21 8.39
CA VAL A 118 3.29 -2.80 7.27
C VAL A 118 3.98 -4.06 6.79
N ASP A 119 5.28 -3.97 6.48
CA ASP A 119 6.09 -5.10 5.98
C ASP A 119 5.97 -6.33 6.90
N ARG A 120 6.01 -6.12 8.21
CA ARG A 120 5.90 -7.19 9.20
C ARG A 120 4.58 -7.94 9.11
N ILE A 121 3.46 -7.22 8.92
CA ILE A 121 2.14 -7.85 8.83
C ILE A 121 1.99 -8.62 7.52
N VAL A 122 2.34 -7.99 6.39
CA VAL A 122 2.15 -8.61 5.07
C VAL A 122 3.12 -9.78 4.79
N THR A 123 4.22 -9.87 5.56
CA THR A 123 5.06 -11.07 5.58
C THR A 123 4.25 -12.29 6.08
N GLY A 124 3.33 -12.11 7.03
CA GLY A 124 2.42 -13.16 7.47
C GLY A 124 1.48 -13.64 6.35
N TRP A 125 1.12 -12.77 5.41
CA TRP A 125 0.40 -13.14 4.18
C TRP A 125 1.28 -13.74 3.09
N ARG A 126 2.59 -13.85 3.33
CA ARG A 126 3.59 -14.34 2.36
C ARG A 126 3.56 -13.52 1.05
N LEU A 127 3.29 -12.23 1.14
CA LEU A 127 3.39 -11.34 -0.01
C LEU A 127 4.85 -11.14 -0.40
N ARG A 128 5.10 -10.92 -1.69
CA ARG A 128 6.42 -10.65 -2.22
C ARG A 128 6.64 -9.14 -2.35
N LYS A 129 7.62 -8.61 -1.63
CA LYS A 129 7.99 -7.19 -1.73
C LYS A 129 8.56 -6.92 -3.12
N ALA A 130 7.84 -6.16 -3.94
CA ALA A 130 8.22 -5.88 -5.32
C ALA A 130 9.03 -4.59 -5.47
N HIS A 131 9.03 -3.73 -4.44
CA HIS A 131 9.77 -2.46 -4.42
C HIS A 131 10.13 -2.09 -2.97
N PRO A 132 11.27 -1.42 -2.72
CA PRO A 132 11.65 -0.98 -1.36
C PRO A 132 10.60 -0.15 -0.64
N GLY A 133 9.69 0.47 -1.38
CA GLY A 133 8.67 1.40 -0.90
C GLY A 133 9.10 2.87 -1.13
N ILE A 134 8.20 3.79 -0.81
CA ILE A 134 8.48 5.23 -0.87
C ILE A 134 8.16 5.82 0.50
N ILE A 135 9.10 6.57 1.05
CA ILE A 135 8.91 7.41 2.23
C ILE A 135 9.02 8.86 1.78
N ALA A 136 7.88 9.51 1.61
CA ALA A 136 7.79 10.91 1.24
C ALA A 136 7.67 11.77 2.49
N ARG A 137 8.44 12.83 2.56
CA ARG A 137 8.40 13.80 3.67
C ARG A 137 7.80 15.11 3.21
N ARG A 138 7.04 15.73 4.11
CA ARG A 138 6.54 17.08 3.85
C ARG A 138 7.68 18.09 3.95
N VAL A 139 7.71 19.02 3.02
CA VAL A 139 8.68 20.13 2.97
C VAL A 139 7.96 21.47 3.16
N GLY A 140 8.62 22.46 3.76
CA GLY A 140 8.09 23.82 3.92
C GLY A 140 7.11 24.03 5.08
N GLY A 141 6.91 23.05 5.94
CA GLY A 141 6.17 23.20 7.20
C GLY A 141 7.09 23.34 8.43
N GLU A 142 6.56 23.82 9.55
CA GLU A 142 7.26 23.75 10.83
C GLU A 142 7.51 22.27 11.22
N ALA A 143 8.62 22.00 11.89
CA ALA A 143 8.98 20.66 12.33
C ALA A 143 7.83 20.03 13.13
N GLY A 144 7.39 18.84 12.71
CA GLY A 144 6.24 18.14 13.31
C GLY A 144 4.86 18.64 12.83
N SER A 145 4.81 19.60 11.90
CA SER A 145 3.56 20.09 11.32
C SER A 145 3.00 19.09 10.29
N SER A 146 1.68 18.88 10.31
CA SER A 146 0.97 18.20 9.22
C SER A 146 0.76 19.12 8.00
N ARG A 147 1.26 20.34 8.05
CA ARG A 147 1.21 21.35 6.99
C ARG A 147 2.53 21.33 6.21
N GLY A 148 2.46 21.54 4.94
CA GLY A 148 3.55 21.46 3.99
C GLY A 148 3.20 20.53 2.82
N ASP A 149 3.85 20.76 1.70
CA ASP A 149 3.62 19.98 0.49
C ASP A 149 4.59 18.78 0.44
N LEU A 150 4.23 17.76 -0.31
CA LEU A 150 5.18 16.71 -0.67
C LEU A 150 6.15 17.24 -1.73
N ALA A 151 7.40 16.77 -1.66
CA ALA A 151 8.37 17.09 -2.69
C ALA A 151 7.89 16.54 -4.05
N ARG A 152 8.09 17.30 -5.11
CA ARG A 152 7.75 16.89 -6.47
C ARG A 152 8.41 15.57 -6.84
N THR A 153 9.66 15.39 -6.43
CA THR A 153 10.43 14.15 -6.64
C THR A 153 9.76 12.92 -6.03
N ASP A 154 9.12 13.04 -4.86
CA ASP A 154 8.44 11.94 -4.21
C ASP A 154 7.14 11.57 -4.92
N LEU A 155 6.42 12.57 -5.44
CA LEU A 155 5.21 12.36 -6.25
C LEU A 155 5.56 11.74 -7.61
N ASP A 156 6.65 12.19 -8.24
CA ASP A 156 7.14 11.62 -9.49
C ASP A 156 7.59 10.17 -9.27
N ALA A 157 8.31 9.86 -8.20
CA ALA A 157 8.68 8.49 -7.83
C ALA A 157 7.46 7.60 -7.59
N ALA A 158 6.41 8.11 -6.95
CA ALA A 158 5.18 7.37 -6.75
C ALA A 158 4.46 7.09 -8.08
N ARG A 159 4.48 8.05 -9.02
CA ARG A 159 3.94 7.89 -10.37
C ARG A 159 4.72 6.83 -11.15
N GLU A 160 6.04 6.91 -11.16
CA GLU A 160 6.92 5.94 -11.81
C GLU A 160 6.71 4.54 -11.26
N LEU A 161 6.58 4.40 -9.93
CA LEU A 161 6.28 3.11 -9.31
C LEU A 161 4.94 2.54 -9.77
N GLY A 162 3.91 3.38 -9.92
CA GLY A 162 2.62 2.97 -10.46
C GLY A 162 2.74 2.46 -11.90
N GLN A 163 3.50 3.16 -12.73
CA GLN A 163 3.80 2.75 -14.10
C GLN A 163 4.50 1.41 -14.14
N LEU A 164 5.59 1.24 -13.38
CA LEU A 164 6.35 -0.01 -13.30
C LEU A 164 5.48 -1.20 -12.85
N PHE A 165 4.59 -1.00 -11.87
CA PHE A 165 3.69 -2.05 -11.41
C PHE A 165 2.72 -2.48 -12.52
N ALA A 166 2.15 -1.53 -13.25
CA ALA A 166 1.21 -1.85 -14.34
C ALA A 166 1.91 -2.55 -15.50
N GLU A 167 3.07 -2.06 -15.93
CA GLU A 167 3.87 -2.68 -16.99
C GLU A 167 4.27 -4.11 -16.62
N ALA A 168 4.82 -4.29 -15.41
CA ALA A 168 5.29 -5.59 -14.96
C ALA A 168 4.15 -6.61 -14.79
N LEU A 169 2.97 -6.19 -14.33
CA LEU A 169 1.78 -7.05 -14.30
C LEU A 169 1.29 -7.41 -15.69
N THR A 170 1.38 -6.49 -16.65
CA THR A 170 0.96 -6.75 -18.03
C THR A 170 1.81 -7.84 -18.69
N ILE A 171 3.11 -7.81 -18.47
CA ILE A 171 4.05 -8.80 -19.04
C ILE A 171 4.26 -10.04 -18.16
N GLY A 172 3.61 -10.12 -17.00
CA GLY A 172 3.74 -11.25 -16.08
C GLY A 172 5.09 -11.31 -15.35
N ALA A 173 5.79 -10.18 -15.19
CA ALA A 173 7.06 -10.08 -14.45
C ALA A 173 6.85 -9.88 -12.93
N LEU A 174 5.64 -9.56 -12.51
CA LEU A 174 5.21 -9.46 -11.11
C LEU A 174 4.24 -10.56 -10.72
#